data_77869694fd8144869a17211779e310e0
#
_entry.id   77869694fd8144869a17211779e310e0
#
_cell.length_a   1.000
_cell.length_b   1.000
_cell.length_c   1.000
_cell.angle_alpha   90.00
_cell.angle_beta   90.00
_cell.angle_gamma   90.00
#
_symmetry.space_group_name_H-M   'P 1'
#
loop_
_entity.id
_entity.type
_entity.pdbx_description
1 polymer ?
#
loop_
_entity_poly.entity_id
_entity_poly.type
_entity_poly.pdbx_seq_one_letter_code
_entity_poly.pdbx_strand_id
1 'polypeptide(L)'
;MNTENPVRLLVVDDEPHIADLVATVARYEGWQAVTAGSGEAALAKAAEFVPDIVVLDLMLPGIDGFTVLDKLRETGTAVPVVFLTAKDATADRVAGLTRGGDDYLVKPFSVEELMARLRAVLRRSTNQAKAAVLRVGDLTLNEDTREVARDGKPADLTPTEYELLRYLMRHSPSVMTKAQILDHVWEYDFGGRSNVVELVISHLRRKLDTGDEPLIHTVRGVGYVVRQAAR
;
A
#
# COMPACT_ATOMS: atom_id res chain seq x y z
N MET A 1 -28.15 7.81 8.54
CA MET A 1 -27.21 8.80 7.98
C MET A 1 -25.95 8.71 8.82
N ASN A 2 -24.93 7.97 8.35
CA ASN A 2 -23.64 7.94 9.02
C ASN A 2 -22.95 9.28 8.77
N THR A 3 -22.78 10.08 9.80
CA THR A 3 -21.93 11.27 9.79
C THR A 3 -20.47 10.80 9.96
N GLU A 4 -19.94 10.17 8.93
CA GLU A 4 -18.49 9.97 8.84
C GLU A 4 -17.85 11.34 8.63
N ASN A 5 -16.83 11.67 9.41
CA ASN A 5 -16.04 12.87 9.21
C ASN A 5 -15.53 12.90 7.75
N PRO A 6 -15.61 14.05 7.05
CA PRO A 6 -15.13 14.14 5.68
C PRO A 6 -13.63 13.83 5.62
N VAL A 7 -13.20 13.07 4.62
CA VAL A 7 -11.78 12.75 4.38
C VAL A 7 -10.98 14.04 4.23
N ARG A 8 -9.86 14.15 4.94
CA ARG A 8 -8.96 15.31 4.90
C ARG A 8 -7.77 15.01 4.00
N LEU A 9 -7.69 15.70 2.87
CA LEU A 9 -6.64 15.57 1.86
C LEU A 9 -5.67 16.76 1.92
N LEU A 10 -4.38 16.49 2.02
CA LEU A 10 -3.33 17.49 1.76
C LEU A 10 -2.74 17.24 0.37
N VAL A 11 -2.76 18.27 -0.49
CA VAL A 11 -2.14 18.22 -1.82
C VAL A 11 -0.90 19.09 -1.82
N VAL A 12 0.24 18.49 -2.16
CA VAL A 12 1.54 19.15 -2.18
C VAL A 12 2.11 19.10 -3.59
N ASP A 13 2.13 20.24 -4.25
CA ASP A 13 2.65 20.40 -5.62
C ASP A 13 3.03 21.86 -5.81
N ASP A 14 4.22 22.14 -6.38
CA ASP A 14 4.69 23.50 -6.64
C ASP A 14 4.00 24.15 -7.85
N GLU A 15 3.27 23.36 -8.65
CA GLU A 15 2.39 23.84 -9.72
C GLU A 15 0.97 24.12 -9.16
N PRO A 16 0.62 25.41 -8.88
CA PRO A 16 -0.63 25.73 -8.18
C PRO A 16 -1.88 25.23 -8.93
N HIS A 17 -1.84 25.20 -10.27
CA HIS A 17 -2.96 24.75 -11.08
C HIS A 17 -3.24 23.24 -10.92
N ILE A 18 -2.21 22.41 -10.69
CA ILE A 18 -2.36 20.98 -10.40
C ILE A 18 -2.93 20.81 -8.99
N ALA A 19 -2.33 21.45 -8.00
CA ALA A 19 -2.78 21.38 -6.62
C ALA A 19 -4.25 21.83 -6.46
N ASP A 20 -4.61 22.96 -7.09
CA ASP A 20 -5.98 23.50 -7.03
C ASP A 20 -6.99 22.64 -7.78
N LEU A 21 -6.62 22.05 -8.93
CA LEU A 21 -7.46 21.12 -9.66
C LEU A 21 -7.80 19.88 -8.80
N VAL A 22 -6.78 19.24 -8.24
CA VAL A 22 -6.97 18.07 -7.37
C VAL A 22 -7.81 18.41 -6.14
N ALA A 23 -7.50 19.53 -5.47
CA ALA A 23 -8.25 19.96 -4.31
C ALA A 23 -9.71 20.29 -4.63
N THR A 24 -9.98 20.87 -5.80
CA THR A 24 -11.34 21.20 -6.26
C THR A 24 -12.17 19.94 -6.50
N VAL A 25 -11.59 18.93 -7.18
CA VAL A 25 -12.30 17.67 -7.42
C VAL A 25 -12.53 16.91 -6.10
N ALA A 26 -11.54 16.89 -5.20
CA ALA A 26 -11.71 16.29 -3.88
C ALA A 26 -12.85 16.94 -3.08
N ARG A 27 -12.94 18.28 -3.10
CA ARG A 27 -14.05 19.01 -2.44
C ARG A 27 -15.41 18.72 -3.08
N TYR A 28 -15.44 18.55 -4.39
CA TYR A 28 -16.68 18.15 -5.08
C TYR A 28 -17.14 16.75 -4.65
N GLU A 29 -16.23 15.85 -4.31
CA GLU A 29 -16.53 14.53 -3.73
C GLU A 29 -16.87 14.59 -2.22
N GLY A 30 -16.94 15.77 -1.62
CA GLY A 30 -17.28 15.94 -0.20
C GLY A 30 -16.09 15.84 0.75
N TRP A 31 -14.85 15.84 0.24
CA TRP A 31 -13.64 15.84 1.06
C TRP A 31 -13.26 17.24 1.51
N GLN A 32 -12.51 17.35 2.60
CA GLN A 32 -11.81 18.58 2.95
C GLN A 32 -10.42 18.54 2.31
N ALA A 33 -10.03 19.56 1.57
CA ALA A 33 -8.75 19.59 0.90
C ALA A 33 -8.02 20.91 1.14
N VAL A 34 -6.74 20.83 1.45
CA VAL A 34 -5.79 21.95 1.56
C VAL A 34 -4.61 21.71 0.62
N THR A 35 -4.01 22.80 0.12
CA THR A 35 -2.88 22.74 -0.81
C THR A 35 -1.63 23.33 -0.19
N ALA A 36 -0.43 22.84 -0.56
CA ALA A 36 0.87 23.40 -0.21
C ALA A 36 1.77 23.42 -1.44
N GLY A 37 2.50 24.50 -1.65
CA GLY A 37 3.40 24.68 -2.81
C GLY A 37 4.87 24.40 -2.50
N SER A 38 5.21 23.92 -1.30
CA SER A 38 6.58 23.53 -0.93
C SER A 38 6.54 22.49 0.18
N GLY A 39 7.67 21.78 0.37
CA GLY A 39 7.79 20.78 1.40
C GLY A 39 7.65 21.35 2.81
N GLU A 40 8.20 22.54 3.09
CA GLU A 40 8.08 23.20 4.39
C GLU A 40 6.62 23.58 4.69
N ALA A 41 5.92 24.14 3.70
CA ALA A 41 4.51 24.45 3.83
C ALA A 41 3.65 23.20 4.04
N ALA A 42 4.03 22.10 3.39
CA ALA A 42 3.36 20.81 3.56
C ALA A 42 3.48 20.29 5.00
N LEU A 43 4.68 20.33 5.59
CA LEU A 43 4.91 19.88 6.97
C LEU A 43 4.13 20.74 7.99
N ALA A 44 4.14 22.08 7.81
CA ALA A 44 3.38 22.99 8.68
C ALA A 44 1.86 22.66 8.59
N LYS A 45 1.33 22.54 7.36
CA LYS A 45 -0.08 22.23 7.17
C LYS A 45 -0.45 20.83 7.65
N ALA A 46 0.42 19.85 7.49
CA ALA A 46 0.17 18.50 7.99
C ALA A 46 -0.01 18.48 9.52
N ALA A 47 0.79 19.26 10.25
CA ALA A 47 0.68 19.37 11.70
C ALA A 47 -0.63 20.00 12.15
N GLU A 48 -1.12 21.04 11.46
CA GLU A 48 -2.35 21.75 11.80
C GLU A 48 -3.62 21.03 11.31
N PHE A 49 -3.59 20.56 10.07
CA PHE A 49 -4.75 19.98 9.39
C PHE A 49 -4.95 18.51 9.72
N VAL A 50 -3.89 17.79 10.11
CA VAL A 50 -3.89 16.34 10.40
C VAL A 50 -4.58 15.56 9.28
N PRO A 51 -3.98 15.48 8.08
CA PRO A 51 -4.61 14.87 6.92
C PRO A 51 -4.80 13.35 7.10
N ASP A 52 -5.83 12.80 6.47
CA ASP A 52 -6.07 11.36 6.39
C ASP A 52 -5.31 10.73 5.21
N ILE A 53 -4.92 11.56 4.21
CA ILE A 53 -4.11 11.15 3.06
C ILE A 53 -3.38 12.36 2.48
N VAL A 54 -2.19 12.13 1.92
CA VAL A 54 -1.37 13.16 1.28
C VAL A 54 -1.11 12.79 -0.18
N VAL A 55 -1.29 13.73 -1.09
CA VAL A 55 -0.73 13.70 -2.45
C VAL A 55 0.52 14.55 -2.44
N LEU A 56 1.64 14.00 -2.88
CA LEU A 56 2.95 14.62 -2.70
C LEU A 56 3.79 14.55 -3.98
N ASP A 57 4.08 15.72 -4.56
CA ASP A 57 5.06 15.76 -5.65
C ASP A 57 6.46 15.42 -5.11
N LEU A 58 7.20 14.63 -5.87
CA LEU A 58 8.61 14.36 -5.60
C LEU A 58 9.51 15.54 -5.89
N MET A 59 9.18 16.34 -6.91
CA MET A 59 10.02 17.41 -7.44
C MET A 59 9.62 18.77 -6.85
N LEU A 60 9.73 18.92 -5.54
CA LEU A 60 9.41 20.18 -4.87
C LEU A 60 10.64 21.10 -4.76
N PRO A 61 10.46 22.42 -4.78
CA PRO A 61 11.53 23.36 -4.47
C PRO A 61 11.88 23.30 -2.96
N GLY A 62 13.18 23.41 -2.66
CA GLY A 62 13.69 23.34 -1.29
C GLY A 62 13.90 21.88 -0.84
N ILE A 63 13.04 21.35 -0.01
CA ILE A 63 13.09 19.95 0.39
C ILE A 63 12.23 19.09 -0.54
N ASP A 64 12.81 18.00 -1.04
CA ASP A 64 12.12 17.08 -1.94
C ASP A 64 11.00 16.26 -1.25
N GLY A 65 10.14 15.62 -2.06
CA GLY A 65 9.02 14.83 -1.54
C GLY A 65 9.44 13.66 -0.66
N PHE A 66 10.60 13.05 -0.88
CA PHE A 66 11.09 11.98 -0.01
C PHE A 66 11.49 12.52 1.37
N THR A 67 12.15 13.66 1.40
CA THR A 67 12.50 14.34 2.66
C THR A 67 11.23 14.76 3.43
N VAL A 68 10.19 15.19 2.72
CA VAL A 68 8.88 15.48 3.35
C VAL A 68 8.28 14.22 3.96
N LEU A 69 8.28 13.10 3.23
CA LEU A 69 7.78 11.81 3.76
C LEU A 69 8.55 11.39 5.01
N ASP A 70 9.90 11.41 4.97
CA ASP A 70 10.74 11.00 6.09
C ASP A 70 10.38 11.84 7.35
N LYS A 71 10.26 13.16 7.21
CA LYS A 71 9.86 14.06 8.30
C LYS A 71 8.43 13.80 8.81
N LEU A 72 7.48 13.49 7.93
CA LEU A 72 6.13 13.07 8.34
C LEU A 72 6.17 11.77 9.17
N ARG A 73 7.02 10.82 8.80
CA ARG A 73 7.20 9.56 9.55
C ARG A 73 7.89 9.77 10.90
N GLU A 74 8.86 10.68 10.99
CA GLU A 74 9.53 11.06 12.27
C GLU A 74 8.56 11.63 13.31
N THR A 75 7.50 12.31 12.89
CA THR A 75 6.45 12.78 13.80
C THR A 75 5.52 11.67 14.32
N GLY A 76 5.75 10.42 13.96
CA GLY A 76 4.90 9.28 14.29
C GLY A 76 3.59 9.22 13.50
N THR A 77 3.45 10.05 12.48
CA THR A 77 2.23 10.11 11.65
C THR A 77 2.29 9.06 10.56
N ALA A 78 1.48 8.02 10.69
CA ALA A 78 1.34 6.95 9.68
C ALA A 78 0.36 7.34 8.55
N VAL A 79 0.30 8.64 8.18
CA VAL A 79 -0.58 9.10 7.11
C VAL A 79 -0.19 8.46 5.76
N PRO A 80 -1.12 7.89 5.00
CA PRO A 80 -0.83 7.37 3.68
C PRO A 80 -0.45 8.47 2.69
N VAL A 81 0.55 8.17 1.84
CA VAL A 81 1.12 9.11 0.86
C VAL A 81 1.07 8.52 -0.54
N VAL A 82 0.46 9.24 -1.47
CA VAL A 82 0.50 8.95 -2.91
C VAL A 82 1.43 9.95 -3.58
N PHE A 83 2.51 9.45 -4.18
CA PHE A 83 3.47 10.30 -4.87
C PHE A 83 3.02 10.68 -6.28
N LEU A 84 3.26 11.93 -6.65
CA LEU A 84 3.27 12.37 -8.04
C LEU A 84 4.71 12.40 -8.55
N THR A 85 4.96 11.87 -9.76
CA THR A 85 6.32 11.78 -10.31
C THR A 85 6.35 12.03 -11.81
N ALA A 86 7.47 12.54 -12.33
CA ALA A 86 7.69 12.66 -13.76
C ALA A 86 7.97 11.29 -14.41
N LYS A 87 7.69 11.16 -15.72
CA LYS A 87 7.71 9.90 -16.49
C LYS A 87 9.07 9.17 -16.51
N ASP A 88 10.18 9.86 -16.28
CA ASP A 88 11.53 9.31 -16.44
C ASP A 88 12.15 8.74 -15.14
N ALA A 89 11.43 8.77 -14.05
CA ALA A 89 11.91 8.41 -12.72
C ALA A 89 11.66 6.94 -12.34
N THR A 90 12.05 5.98 -13.19
CA THR A 90 11.92 4.54 -12.85
C THR A 90 12.72 4.17 -11.58
N ALA A 91 13.85 4.86 -11.34
CA ALA A 91 14.63 4.69 -10.12
C ALA A 91 13.92 5.29 -8.89
N ASP A 92 13.24 6.44 -9.04
CA ASP A 92 12.52 7.10 -7.96
C ASP A 92 11.26 6.31 -7.53
N ARG A 93 10.64 5.58 -8.48
CA ARG A 93 9.48 4.70 -8.21
C ARG A 93 9.84 3.55 -7.26
N VAL A 94 10.98 2.90 -7.50
CA VAL A 94 11.49 1.83 -6.64
C VAL A 94 11.92 2.41 -5.29
N ALA A 95 12.57 3.57 -5.27
CA ALA A 95 12.99 4.25 -4.05
C ALA A 95 11.79 4.72 -3.20
N GLY A 96 10.71 5.22 -3.83
CA GLY A 96 9.50 5.70 -3.13
C GLY A 96 8.74 4.60 -2.41
N LEU A 97 8.54 3.46 -3.07
CA LEU A 97 7.89 2.30 -2.46
C LEU A 97 8.77 1.65 -1.38
N THR A 98 10.11 1.67 -1.55
CA THR A 98 11.06 1.14 -0.56
C THR A 98 11.11 2.05 0.70
N ARG A 99 10.84 3.35 0.55
CA ARG A 99 10.82 4.34 1.66
C ARG A 99 9.47 4.49 2.36
N GLY A 100 8.44 3.73 1.96
CA GLY A 100 7.16 3.71 2.65
C GLY A 100 6.08 4.62 2.07
N GLY A 101 6.17 5.01 0.80
CA GLY A 101 5.03 5.54 0.04
C GLY A 101 3.99 4.44 -0.24
N ASP A 102 2.71 4.79 -0.22
CA ASP A 102 1.61 3.82 -0.34
C ASP A 102 1.18 3.58 -1.79
N ASP A 103 1.41 4.56 -2.68
CA ASP A 103 1.19 4.47 -4.13
C ASP A 103 1.94 5.60 -4.84
N TYR A 104 2.01 5.55 -6.17
CA TYR A 104 2.55 6.63 -7.01
C TYR A 104 1.75 6.77 -8.30
N LEU A 105 1.78 7.98 -8.87
CA LEU A 105 1.12 8.31 -10.13
C LEU A 105 2.05 9.17 -11.00
N VAL A 106 2.17 8.80 -12.27
CA VAL A 106 3.07 9.47 -13.21
C VAL A 106 2.37 10.65 -13.86
N LYS A 107 3.01 11.84 -13.87
CA LYS A 107 2.57 13.00 -14.64
C LYS A 107 2.90 12.82 -16.16
N PRO A 108 1.98 13.15 -17.10
CA PRO A 108 0.63 13.65 -16.87
C PRO A 108 -0.36 12.53 -16.52
N PHE A 109 -1.31 12.81 -15.63
CA PHE A 109 -2.34 11.88 -15.17
C PHE A 109 -3.75 12.45 -15.35
N SER A 110 -4.76 11.57 -15.32
CA SER A 110 -6.14 12.04 -15.17
C SER A 110 -6.51 12.18 -13.70
N VAL A 111 -7.34 13.20 -13.40
CA VAL A 111 -7.77 13.41 -12.00
C VAL A 111 -8.65 12.25 -11.53
N GLU A 112 -9.42 11.63 -12.44
CA GLU A 112 -10.22 10.45 -12.13
C GLU A 112 -9.33 9.27 -11.69
N GLU A 113 -8.18 9.06 -12.34
CA GLU A 113 -7.22 8.02 -11.96
C GLU A 113 -6.65 8.31 -10.57
N LEU A 114 -6.22 9.56 -10.31
CA LEU A 114 -5.73 9.96 -9.01
C LEU A 114 -6.78 9.72 -7.92
N MET A 115 -8.01 10.18 -8.11
CA MET A 115 -9.10 9.99 -7.13
C MET A 115 -9.41 8.50 -6.89
N ALA A 116 -9.36 7.67 -7.93
CA ALA A 116 -9.54 6.23 -7.79
C ALA A 116 -8.43 5.59 -6.92
N ARG A 117 -7.17 6.01 -7.12
CA ARG A 117 -6.02 5.58 -6.32
C ARG A 117 -6.12 6.05 -4.87
N LEU A 118 -6.47 7.31 -4.64
CA LEU A 118 -6.66 7.86 -3.29
C LEU A 118 -7.73 7.08 -2.51
N ARG A 119 -8.89 6.79 -3.16
CA ARG A 119 -9.92 5.95 -2.53
C ARG A 119 -9.44 4.53 -2.24
N ALA A 120 -8.62 3.94 -3.11
CA ALA A 120 -8.06 2.61 -2.89
C ALA A 120 -7.06 2.58 -1.73
N VAL A 121 -6.21 3.60 -1.62
CA VAL A 121 -5.25 3.77 -0.52
C VAL A 121 -5.99 3.99 0.80
N LEU A 122 -6.98 4.90 0.86
CA LEU A 122 -7.81 5.15 2.05
C LEU A 122 -8.56 3.89 2.49
N ARG A 123 -9.15 3.14 1.57
CA ARG A 123 -9.82 1.88 1.92
C ARG A 123 -8.87 0.88 2.56
N ARG A 124 -7.62 0.83 2.10
CA ARG A 124 -6.57 0.00 2.72
C ARG A 124 -6.22 0.51 4.12
N SER A 125 -6.05 1.82 4.32
CA SER A 125 -5.72 2.42 5.61
C SER A 125 -6.88 2.39 6.61
N THR A 126 -8.14 2.60 6.19
CA THR A 126 -9.32 2.54 7.07
C THR A 126 -9.74 1.12 7.42
N ASN A 127 -9.50 0.13 6.55
CA ASN A 127 -9.61 -1.28 6.94
C ASN A 127 -8.53 -1.70 7.96
N GLN A 128 -7.45 -0.93 8.11
CA GLN A 128 -6.48 -1.06 9.20
C GLN A 128 -7.06 -0.64 10.57
N ALA A 129 -8.10 0.19 10.62
CA ALA A 129 -8.75 0.62 11.88
C ALA A 129 -9.55 -0.48 12.61
N LYS A 130 -9.68 -1.67 12.03
CA LYS A 130 -9.96 -2.90 12.76
C LYS A 130 -8.71 -3.77 12.63
N ALA A 131 -7.81 -3.69 13.62
CA ALA A 131 -6.63 -4.54 13.73
C ALA A 131 -6.98 -5.98 13.37
N ALA A 132 -6.90 -6.31 12.09
CA ALA A 132 -7.24 -7.61 11.58
C ALA A 132 -5.99 -8.47 11.68
N VAL A 133 -5.81 -9.09 12.84
CA VAL A 133 -4.88 -10.20 12.92
C VAL A 133 -5.49 -11.35 12.14
N LEU A 134 -5.04 -11.53 10.91
CA LEU A 134 -5.40 -12.69 10.12
C LEU A 134 -4.82 -13.94 10.80
N ARG A 135 -5.64 -14.98 10.91
CA ARG A 135 -5.23 -16.25 11.53
C ARG A 135 -5.63 -17.42 10.64
N VAL A 136 -4.66 -18.28 10.37
CA VAL A 136 -4.91 -19.58 9.72
C VAL A 136 -4.06 -20.62 10.45
N GLY A 137 -4.71 -21.42 11.28
CA GLY A 137 -4.00 -22.30 12.19
C GLY A 137 -3.15 -21.54 13.19
N ASP A 138 -1.88 -21.89 13.24
CA ASP A 138 -0.84 -21.26 14.07
C ASP A 138 -0.14 -20.06 13.38
N LEU A 139 -0.48 -19.78 12.13
CA LEU A 139 0.02 -18.63 11.39
C LEU A 139 -0.82 -17.39 11.72
N THR A 140 -0.15 -16.33 12.11
CA THR A 140 -0.75 -15.01 12.36
C THR A 140 -0.07 -13.94 11.53
N LEU A 141 -0.85 -13.00 11.01
CA LEU A 141 -0.36 -11.82 10.31
C LEU A 141 -1.11 -10.62 10.86
N ASN A 142 -0.38 -9.70 11.47
CA ASN A 142 -0.92 -8.43 11.93
C ASN A 142 -0.77 -7.42 10.77
N GLU A 143 -1.89 -6.92 10.26
CA GLU A 143 -1.88 -5.99 9.12
C GLU A 143 -1.40 -4.59 9.49
N ASP A 144 -1.51 -4.20 10.78
CA ASP A 144 -1.10 -2.88 11.25
C ASP A 144 0.41 -2.81 11.47
N THR A 145 0.97 -3.79 12.22
CA THR A 145 2.41 -3.82 12.51
C THR A 145 3.22 -4.51 11.41
N ARG A 146 2.55 -5.13 10.43
CA ARG A 146 3.14 -6.00 9.41
C ARG A 146 3.91 -7.20 9.97
N GLU A 147 3.70 -7.49 11.24
CA GLU A 147 4.32 -8.65 11.90
C GLU A 147 3.65 -9.94 11.45
N VAL A 148 4.47 -10.91 11.13
CA VAL A 148 4.05 -12.27 10.80
C VAL A 148 4.70 -13.22 11.80
N ALA A 149 3.91 -14.14 12.33
CA ALA A 149 4.44 -15.18 13.21
C ALA A 149 3.79 -16.53 12.91
N ARG A 150 4.56 -17.59 13.01
CA ARG A 150 4.07 -18.96 12.99
C ARG A 150 4.47 -19.69 14.27
N ASP A 151 3.49 -20.31 14.92
CA ASP A 151 3.67 -20.95 16.24
C ASP A 151 4.33 -19.99 17.25
N GLY A 152 3.91 -18.71 17.21
CA GLY A 152 4.46 -17.63 18.05
C GLY A 152 5.87 -17.18 17.70
N LYS A 153 6.52 -17.78 16.69
CA LYS A 153 7.86 -17.38 16.21
C LYS A 153 7.76 -16.34 15.11
N PRO A 154 8.38 -15.15 15.25
CA PRO A 154 8.40 -14.15 14.21
C PRO A 154 9.02 -14.66 12.91
N ALA A 155 8.46 -14.24 11.78
CA ALA A 155 8.99 -14.54 10.45
C ALA A 155 9.26 -13.23 9.70
N ASP A 156 10.51 -13.04 9.30
CA ASP A 156 10.96 -11.90 8.51
C ASP A 156 10.60 -12.08 7.03
N LEU A 157 9.64 -11.29 6.55
CA LEU A 157 9.19 -11.32 5.17
C LEU A 157 9.61 -10.06 4.43
N THR A 158 9.98 -10.22 3.16
CA THR A 158 10.12 -9.07 2.26
C THR A 158 8.74 -8.46 1.96
N PRO A 159 8.66 -7.21 1.48
CA PRO A 159 7.37 -6.60 1.13
C PRO A 159 6.50 -7.46 0.19
N THR A 160 7.10 -8.05 -0.84
CA THR A 160 6.40 -8.90 -1.79
C THR A 160 5.92 -10.22 -1.18
N GLU A 161 6.74 -10.85 -0.34
CA GLU A 161 6.36 -12.06 0.41
C GLU A 161 5.20 -11.76 1.37
N TYR A 162 5.25 -10.62 2.06
CA TYR A 162 4.19 -10.17 2.95
C TYR A 162 2.87 -9.96 2.20
N GLU A 163 2.89 -9.22 1.08
CA GLU A 163 1.68 -8.93 0.31
C GLU A 163 1.07 -10.21 -0.29
N LEU A 164 1.89 -11.13 -0.79
CA LEU A 164 1.41 -12.42 -1.27
C LEU A 164 0.77 -13.24 -0.14
N LEU A 165 1.42 -13.32 1.02
CA LEU A 165 0.89 -14.03 2.18
C LEU A 165 -0.41 -13.41 2.66
N ARG A 166 -0.47 -12.08 2.80
CA ARG A 166 -1.66 -11.33 3.20
C ARG A 166 -2.82 -11.60 2.25
N TYR A 167 -2.57 -11.55 0.95
CA TYR A 167 -3.57 -11.82 -0.08
C TYR A 167 -4.15 -13.23 0.07
N LEU A 168 -3.30 -14.24 0.21
CA LEU A 168 -3.74 -15.62 0.39
C LEU A 168 -4.49 -15.84 1.71
N MET A 169 -4.03 -15.25 2.82
CA MET A 169 -4.71 -15.38 4.12
C MET A 169 -6.08 -14.70 4.14
N ARG A 170 -6.23 -13.54 3.51
CA ARG A 170 -7.54 -12.85 3.37
C ARG A 170 -8.57 -13.66 2.58
N HIS A 171 -8.12 -14.50 1.67
CA HIS A 171 -8.98 -15.34 0.84
C HIS A 171 -9.06 -16.80 1.33
N SER A 172 -8.41 -17.12 2.46
CA SER A 172 -8.48 -18.45 3.05
C SER A 172 -9.95 -18.81 3.38
N PRO A 173 -10.40 -20.01 3.07
CA PRO A 173 -9.70 -21.18 2.50
C PRO A 173 -9.81 -21.30 0.96
N SER A 174 -10.12 -20.21 0.24
CA SER A 174 -10.30 -20.22 -1.21
C SER A 174 -8.96 -20.32 -1.95
N VAL A 175 -8.96 -21.01 -3.11
CA VAL A 175 -7.79 -21.12 -3.98
C VAL A 175 -7.67 -19.88 -4.84
N MET A 176 -6.54 -19.19 -4.78
CA MET A 176 -6.23 -18.07 -5.65
C MET A 176 -5.43 -18.53 -6.86
N THR A 177 -5.89 -18.19 -8.07
CA THR A 177 -5.18 -18.52 -9.31
C THR A 177 -3.89 -17.71 -9.43
N LYS A 178 -2.94 -18.20 -10.22
CA LYS A 178 -1.69 -17.46 -10.49
C LYS A 178 -1.97 -16.09 -11.12
N ALA A 179 -2.96 -15.98 -12.00
CA ALA A 179 -3.34 -14.72 -12.64
C ALA A 179 -3.86 -13.71 -11.59
N GLN A 180 -4.75 -14.14 -10.69
CA GLN A 180 -5.24 -13.28 -9.61
C GLN A 180 -4.12 -12.84 -8.65
N ILE A 181 -3.19 -13.74 -8.34
CA ILE A 181 -2.03 -13.41 -7.49
C ILE A 181 -1.13 -12.39 -8.19
N LEU A 182 -0.82 -12.59 -9.49
CA LEU A 182 -0.01 -11.66 -10.26
C LEU A 182 -0.65 -10.28 -10.34
N ASP A 183 -1.93 -10.21 -10.67
CA ASP A 183 -2.69 -8.98 -10.79
C ASP A 183 -2.72 -8.20 -9.46
N HIS A 184 -2.87 -8.91 -8.32
CA HIS A 184 -2.96 -8.27 -7.02
C HIS A 184 -1.63 -7.84 -6.43
N VAL A 185 -0.57 -8.66 -6.56
CA VAL A 185 0.71 -8.45 -5.89
C VAL A 185 1.69 -7.67 -6.76
N TRP A 186 1.57 -7.79 -8.08
CA TRP A 186 2.50 -7.19 -9.04
C TRP A 186 1.82 -6.29 -10.06
N GLU A 187 0.76 -5.63 -9.82
CA GLU A 187 0.00 -4.59 -10.58
C GLU A 187 0.43 -4.25 -12.04
N TYR A 188 1.41 -4.95 -12.66
CA TYR A 188 1.92 -4.72 -14.00
C TYR A 188 2.17 -6.01 -14.78
N ASP A 189 1.92 -5.94 -16.08
CA ASP A 189 2.15 -6.96 -17.10
C ASP A 189 3.63 -7.41 -17.12
N PHE A 190 3.93 -8.51 -16.45
CA PHE A 190 5.27 -9.11 -16.40
C PHE A 190 5.64 -9.86 -17.68
N GLY A 191 4.95 -9.58 -18.82
CA GLY A 191 5.35 -10.16 -20.12
C GLY A 191 5.53 -11.68 -20.09
N GLY A 192 4.62 -12.42 -19.44
CA GLY A 192 4.61 -13.88 -19.47
C GLY A 192 5.60 -14.59 -18.52
N ARG A 193 6.29 -13.91 -17.60
CA ARG A 193 7.14 -14.57 -16.60
C ARG A 193 6.30 -15.15 -15.45
N SER A 194 5.65 -16.27 -15.71
CA SER A 194 4.77 -16.97 -14.76
C SER A 194 5.49 -17.56 -13.54
N ASN A 195 6.82 -17.61 -13.53
CA ASN A 195 7.59 -18.29 -12.48
C ASN A 195 7.87 -17.42 -11.23
N VAL A 196 7.49 -16.14 -11.24
CA VAL A 196 7.73 -15.25 -10.09
C VAL A 196 6.86 -15.65 -8.90
N VAL A 197 5.63 -16.07 -9.13
CA VAL A 197 4.72 -16.54 -8.08
C VAL A 197 5.30 -17.79 -7.41
N GLU A 198 5.75 -18.76 -8.20
CA GLU A 198 6.37 -19.99 -7.70
C GLU A 198 7.59 -19.71 -6.85
N LEU A 199 8.43 -18.77 -7.27
CA LEU A 199 9.63 -18.38 -6.54
C LEU A 199 9.26 -17.80 -5.16
N VAL A 200 8.32 -16.84 -5.12
CA VAL A 200 7.91 -16.22 -3.86
C VAL A 200 7.17 -17.21 -2.95
N ILE A 201 6.35 -18.10 -3.50
CA ILE A 201 5.74 -19.21 -2.73
C ILE A 201 6.81 -20.14 -2.14
N SER A 202 7.86 -20.46 -2.92
CA SER A 202 8.96 -21.28 -2.41
C SER A 202 9.70 -20.60 -1.24
N HIS A 203 9.90 -19.28 -1.33
CA HIS A 203 10.50 -18.51 -0.24
C HIS A 203 9.61 -18.47 1.00
N LEU A 204 8.31 -18.22 0.82
CA LEU A 204 7.34 -18.24 1.92
C LEU A 204 7.32 -19.60 2.63
N ARG A 205 7.27 -20.70 1.87
CA ARG A 205 7.30 -22.05 2.46
C ARG A 205 8.56 -22.28 3.29
N ARG A 206 9.73 -21.89 2.78
CA ARG A 206 10.98 -22.02 3.50
C ARG A 206 11.01 -21.25 4.82
N LYS A 207 10.31 -20.11 4.90
CA LYS A 207 10.26 -19.26 6.10
C LYS A 207 9.13 -19.66 7.05
N LEU A 208 8.02 -20.15 6.52
CA LEU A 208 6.79 -20.39 7.28
C LEU A 208 6.48 -21.88 7.49
N ASP A 209 6.74 -22.76 6.51
CA ASP A 209 6.46 -24.19 6.61
C ASP A 209 7.61 -24.94 7.30
N THR A 210 7.97 -24.49 8.50
CA THR A 210 9.03 -25.09 9.32
C THR A 210 8.54 -26.22 10.24
N GLY A 211 7.22 -26.49 10.27
CA GLY A 211 6.60 -27.55 11.06
C GLY A 211 6.13 -28.73 10.21
N ASP A 212 5.53 -29.73 10.88
CA ASP A 212 5.08 -30.97 10.24
C ASP A 212 3.88 -30.78 9.30
N GLU A 213 3.11 -29.71 9.49
CA GLU A 213 1.91 -29.43 8.67
C GLU A 213 2.13 -28.15 7.82
N PRO A 214 2.29 -28.28 6.49
CA PRO A 214 2.38 -27.11 5.60
C PRO A 214 1.04 -26.38 5.57
N LEU A 215 1.07 -25.04 5.59
CA LEU A 215 -0.11 -24.20 5.47
C LEU A 215 -0.34 -23.68 4.05
N ILE A 216 0.74 -23.54 3.28
CA ILE A 216 0.67 -23.05 1.90
C ILE A 216 0.57 -24.25 0.96
N HIS A 217 -0.62 -24.46 0.39
CA HIS A 217 -0.86 -25.60 -0.51
C HIS A 217 -0.88 -25.18 -1.96
N THR A 218 -0.37 -26.07 -2.83
CA THR A 218 -0.52 -25.96 -4.28
C THR A 218 -1.72 -26.77 -4.74
N VAL A 219 -2.66 -26.14 -5.44
CA VAL A 219 -3.72 -26.83 -6.16
C VAL A 219 -3.26 -26.92 -7.62
N ARG A 220 -2.85 -28.13 -8.04
CA ARG A 220 -2.27 -28.38 -9.36
C ARG A 220 -3.19 -27.88 -10.48
N GLY A 221 -2.63 -27.13 -11.42
CA GLY A 221 -3.36 -26.56 -12.56
C GLY A 221 -4.25 -25.36 -12.23
N VAL A 222 -4.39 -24.98 -10.92
CA VAL A 222 -5.25 -23.86 -10.49
C VAL A 222 -4.43 -22.75 -9.85
N GLY A 223 -3.77 -22.99 -8.70
CA GLY A 223 -3.08 -21.93 -7.99
C GLY A 223 -2.66 -22.33 -6.58
N TYR A 224 -2.79 -21.39 -5.64
CA TYR A 224 -2.32 -21.54 -4.26
C TYR A 224 -3.40 -21.17 -3.25
N VAL A 225 -3.29 -21.74 -2.07
CA VAL A 225 -4.19 -21.47 -0.94
C VAL A 225 -3.42 -21.60 0.37
N VAL A 226 -3.76 -20.76 1.34
CA VAL A 226 -3.35 -20.91 2.74
C VAL A 226 -4.51 -21.48 3.54
N ARG A 227 -4.31 -22.65 4.13
CA ARG A 227 -5.30 -23.32 4.98
C ARG A 227 -4.64 -24.38 5.88
N GLN A 228 -5.30 -24.72 6.97
CA GLN A 228 -4.90 -25.94 7.71
C GLN A 228 -5.18 -27.20 6.88
N ALA A 229 -4.35 -28.21 7.08
CA ALA A 229 -4.66 -29.53 6.55
C ALA A 229 -6.01 -30.01 7.14
N ALA A 230 -6.87 -30.55 6.30
CA ALA A 230 -8.08 -31.19 6.80
C ALA A 230 -7.66 -32.41 7.64
N ARG A 231 -8.01 -32.42 8.92
CA ARG A 231 -7.88 -33.60 9.77
C ARG A 231 -8.81 -34.70 9.34
#